data_96f247a23b6cbe9f03fa5c5c7328aa17
#
_entry.id   96f247a23b6cbe9f03fa5c5c7328aa17
#
_cell.length_a   1.000
_cell.length_b   1.000
_cell.length_c   1.000
_cell.angle_alpha   90.00
_cell.angle_beta   90.00
_cell.angle_gamma   90.00
#
_symmetry.space_group_name_H-M   'P 1'
#
loop_
_entity.id
_entity.type
_entity.pdbx_description
1 polymer ?
#
loop_
_entity_poly.entity_id
_entity_poly.type
_entity_poly.pdbx_seq_one_letter_code
_entity_poly.pdbx_strand_id
1 'polypeptide(L)'
;MRKVLLAKSAGFCFGVRRAVKLAQEIAESGAPYVMLGPVIHNDHVIAQLAAQGVGCVSSLEEVPPGCGVIIRSHGEGKEVYDRLAAMGCPVADATCVKVAKIHESVKDASDRGRQVIIIGAPEHPEVRAIAGWCIGAKIFRNEAELTVFLEEWKENPQKPVTLVSQTTSTDRIWTPCREKVKKECTNAEIFDTICNATCMRQSEAQSLACLLYTSPSPRDS
;
A
#
# COMPACT_ATOMS: atom_id res chain seq x y z
N MET A 1 -20.67 1.40 -35.82
CA MET A 1 -20.08 2.25 -34.74
C MET A 1 -19.54 1.34 -33.64
N ARG A 2 -18.29 1.54 -33.21
CA ARG A 2 -17.75 0.83 -32.05
C ARG A 2 -18.35 1.44 -30.78
N LYS A 3 -18.90 0.60 -29.89
CA LYS A 3 -19.43 1.02 -28.60
C LYS A 3 -18.29 1.06 -27.58
N VAL A 4 -18.11 2.18 -26.90
CA VAL A 4 -17.15 2.33 -25.80
C VAL A 4 -17.91 2.12 -24.49
N LEU A 5 -17.41 1.21 -23.65
CA LEU A 5 -17.93 0.97 -22.29
C LEU A 5 -16.91 1.51 -21.29
N LEU A 6 -17.34 2.45 -20.46
CA LEU A 6 -16.53 2.97 -19.36
C LEU A 6 -16.89 2.24 -18.08
N ALA A 7 -15.89 1.70 -17.39
CA ALA A 7 -16.08 1.10 -16.08
C ALA A 7 -16.61 2.13 -15.06
N LYS A 8 -17.60 1.77 -14.27
CA LYS A 8 -18.17 2.66 -13.23
C LYS A 8 -17.17 2.98 -12.12
N SER A 9 -16.27 2.03 -11.81
CA SER A 9 -15.20 2.18 -10.82
C SER A 9 -13.92 2.81 -11.39
N ALA A 10 -13.93 3.29 -12.66
CA ALA A 10 -12.80 3.97 -13.27
C ALA A 10 -12.42 5.25 -12.52
N GLY A 11 -11.15 5.66 -12.65
CA GLY A 11 -10.61 6.87 -12.02
C GLY A 11 -9.95 6.60 -10.66
N PHE A 12 -9.61 7.66 -9.93
CA PHE A 12 -8.91 7.55 -8.66
C PHE A 12 -9.85 7.10 -7.53
N CYS A 13 -9.38 6.22 -6.65
CA CYS A 13 -10.08 5.88 -5.41
C CYS A 13 -10.04 7.07 -4.43
N PHE A 14 -10.80 6.98 -3.34
CA PHE A 14 -10.86 8.03 -2.32
C PHE A 14 -9.45 8.40 -1.78
N GLY A 15 -8.63 7.40 -1.43
CA GLY A 15 -7.28 7.65 -0.89
C GLY A 15 -6.38 8.37 -1.87
N VAL A 16 -6.38 7.94 -3.15
CA VAL A 16 -5.62 8.60 -4.21
C VAL A 16 -6.12 10.02 -4.47
N ARG A 17 -7.44 10.24 -4.54
CA ARG A 17 -8.00 11.60 -4.71
C ARG A 17 -7.59 12.54 -3.57
N ARG A 18 -7.63 12.04 -2.32
CA ARG A 18 -7.18 12.81 -1.15
C ARG A 18 -5.70 13.19 -1.25
N ALA A 19 -4.86 12.24 -1.64
CA ALA A 19 -3.41 12.46 -1.76
C ALA A 19 -3.08 13.50 -2.87
N VAL A 20 -3.71 13.37 -4.02
CA VAL A 20 -3.55 14.31 -5.14
C VAL A 20 -4.04 15.71 -4.74
N LYS A 21 -5.22 15.79 -4.11
CA LYS A 21 -5.78 17.08 -3.67
C LYS A 21 -4.86 17.77 -2.68
N LEU A 22 -4.34 17.07 -1.66
CA LEU A 22 -3.39 17.62 -0.70
C LEU A 22 -2.12 18.17 -1.40
N ALA A 23 -1.55 17.41 -2.32
CA ALA A 23 -0.36 17.85 -3.05
C ALA A 23 -0.65 19.07 -3.95
N GLN A 24 -1.84 19.15 -4.56
CA GLN A 24 -2.27 20.29 -5.35
C GLN A 24 -2.47 21.55 -4.49
N GLU A 25 -3.14 21.43 -3.34
CA GLU A 25 -3.34 22.54 -2.40
C GLU A 25 -1.99 23.11 -1.90
N ILE A 26 -1.00 22.25 -1.68
CA ILE A 26 0.37 22.67 -1.34
C ILE A 26 1.02 23.40 -2.51
N ALA A 27 0.94 22.86 -3.72
CA ALA A 27 1.49 23.49 -4.91
C ALA A 27 0.87 24.87 -5.16
N GLU A 28 -0.45 25.00 -5.02
CA GLU A 28 -1.18 26.27 -5.15
C GLU A 28 -0.81 27.30 -4.08
N SER A 29 -0.45 26.85 -2.88
CA SER A 29 -0.01 27.75 -1.80
C SER A 29 1.36 28.36 -2.02
N GLY A 30 2.17 27.81 -2.94
CA GLY A 30 3.56 28.21 -3.15
C GLY A 30 4.51 27.90 -2.00
N ALA A 31 4.07 27.11 -0.99
CA ALA A 31 4.92 26.68 0.10
C ALA A 31 6.02 25.72 -0.41
N PRO A 32 7.25 25.81 0.09
CA PRO A 32 8.35 24.97 -0.37
C PRO A 32 8.19 23.52 0.16
N TYR A 33 7.71 22.64 -0.69
CA TYR A 33 7.55 21.21 -0.40
C TYR A 33 8.12 20.35 -1.52
N VAL A 34 8.58 19.16 -1.15
CA VAL A 34 8.96 18.10 -2.08
C VAL A 34 8.22 16.81 -1.74
N MET A 35 7.95 15.98 -2.74
CA MET A 35 7.40 14.63 -2.53
C MET A 35 8.53 13.67 -2.19
N LEU A 36 8.39 12.87 -1.14
CA LEU A 36 9.28 11.76 -0.86
C LEU A 36 8.79 10.52 -1.63
N GLY A 37 9.38 10.31 -2.81
CA GLY A 37 8.83 9.45 -3.84
C GLY A 37 7.53 10.00 -4.44
N PRO A 38 7.03 9.43 -5.54
CA PRO A 38 5.82 9.90 -6.20
C PRO A 38 4.61 9.74 -5.27
N VAL A 39 3.83 10.82 -5.10
CA VAL A 39 2.62 10.84 -4.23
C VAL A 39 1.62 9.75 -4.59
N ILE A 40 1.55 9.42 -5.88
CA ILE A 40 0.83 8.29 -6.47
C ILE A 40 1.59 7.79 -7.71
N HIS A 41 1.34 6.56 -8.15
CA HIS A 41 1.89 6.02 -9.40
C HIS A 41 1.10 6.55 -10.62
N ASN A 42 1.33 7.83 -10.97
CA ASN A 42 0.75 8.45 -12.17
C ASN A 42 1.66 9.59 -12.65
N ASP A 43 2.40 9.32 -13.71
CA ASP A 43 3.41 10.25 -14.25
C ASP A 43 2.83 11.60 -14.66
N HIS A 44 1.59 11.62 -15.16
CA HIS A 44 0.93 12.86 -15.54
C HIS A 44 0.67 13.78 -14.34
N VAL A 45 0.19 13.22 -13.23
CA VAL A 45 -0.01 13.97 -11.98
C VAL A 45 1.33 14.47 -11.42
N ILE A 46 2.36 13.61 -11.45
CA ILE A 46 3.70 13.99 -10.97
C ILE A 46 4.29 15.11 -11.80
N ALA A 47 4.16 15.04 -13.14
CA ALA A 47 4.62 16.10 -14.04
C ALA A 47 3.86 17.42 -13.81
N GLN A 48 2.55 17.38 -13.54
CA GLN A 48 1.77 18.57 -13.20
C GLN A 48 2.24 19.22 -11.91
N LEU A 49 2.47 18.43 -10.85
CA LEU A 49 2.96 18.94 -9.56
C LEU A 49 4.37 19.52 -9.70
N ALA A 50 5.25 18.87 -10.47
CA ALA A 50 6.59 19.36 -10.74
C ALA A 50 6.56 20.71 -11.50
N ALA A 51 5.67 20.87 -12.50
CA ALA A 51 5.48 22.13 -13.19
C ALA A 51 4.97 23.27 -12.30
N GLN A 52 4.34 22.92 -11.16
CA GLN A 52 3.88 23.85 -10.13
C GLN A 52 4.92 24.06 -9.00
N GLY A 53 6.14 23.53 -9.15
CA GLY A 53 7.23 23.72 -8.19
C GLY A 53 7.34 22.64 -7.09
N VAL A 54 6.48 21.62 -7.08
CA VAL A 54 6.58 20.52 -6.12
C VAL A 54 7.40 19.38 -6.75
N GLY A 55 8.70 19.36 -6.46
CA GLY A 55 9.64 18.34 -6.92
C GLY A 55 9.44 16.98 -6.24
N CYS A 56 10.16 15.96 -6.73
CA CYS A 56 10.18 14.63 -6.16
C CYS A 56 11.61 14.25 -5.82
N VAL A 57 11.84 13.78 -4.59
CA VAL A 57 13.12 13.30 -4.10
C VAL A 57 13.02 11.80 -3.77
N SER A 58 14.13 11.09 -3.84
CA SER A 58 14.17 9.65 -3.60
C SER A 58 14.52 9.29 -2.17
N SER A 59 15.15 10.22 -1.44
CA SER A 59 15.58 10.01 -0.06
C SER A 59 15.48 11.29 0.76
N LEU A 60 15.58 11.18 2.09
CA LEU A 60 15.54 12.32 3.01
C LEU A 60 16.77 13.21 2.88
N GLU A 61 17.90 12.68 2.44
CA GLU A 61 19.15 13.39 2.21
C GLU A 61 19.05 14.42 1.07
N GLU A 62 18.11 14.19 0.14
CA GLU A 62 17.85 15.07 -1.01
C GLU A 62 16.86 16.19 -0.69
N VAL A 63 16.25 16.18 0.51
CA VAL A 63 15.28 17.23 0.91
C VAL A 63 16.02 18.55 1.10
N PRO A 64 15.67 19.61 0.35
CA PRO A 64 16.33 20.90 0.49
C PRO A 64 16.07 21.51 1.88
N PRO A 65 17.04 22.23 2.46
CA PRO A 65 16.85 22.94 3.73
C PRO A 65 15.64 23.88 3.68
N GLY A 66 14.79 23.82 4.71
CA GLY A 66 13.60 24.65 4.82
C GLY A 66 12.39 24.18 4.01
N CYS A 67 12.52 23.09 3.24
CA CYS A 67 11.39 22.46 2.57
C CYS A 67 10.63 21.53 3.50
N GLY A 68 9.29 21.50 3.34
CA GLY A 68 8.45 20.44 3.88
C GLY A 68 8.44 19.19 2.98
N VAL A 69 7.95 18.09 3.51
CA VAL A 69 7.86 16.81 2.80
C VAL A 69 6.42 16.35 2.69
N ILE A 70 6.02 15.96 1.48
CA ILE A 70 4.76 15.27 1.22
C ILE A 70 5.03 13.78 1.27
N ILE A 71 4.41 13.07 2.22
CA ILE A 71 4.43 11.62 2.30
C ILE A 71 3.40 11.07 1.31
N ARG A 72 3.79 10.08 0.54
CA ARG A 72 2.96 9.43 -0.50
C ARG A 72 1.76 8.66 0.06
N SER A 73 0.81 8.31 -0.79
CA SER A 73 -0.42 7.61 -0.41
C SER A 73 -0.21 6.21 0.20
N HIS A 74 0.94 5.57 -0.02
CA HIS A 74 1.34 4.30 0.56
C HIS A 74 1.86 4.42 2.00
N GLY A 75 2.09 5.66 2.47
CA GLY A 75 2.80 5.91 3.72
C GLY A 75 4.29 5.63 3.64
N GLU A 76 4.94 5.80 4.77
CA GLU A 76 6.35 5.46 5.00
C GLU A 76 6.50 4.69 6.32
N GLY A 77 7.67 4.08 6.54
CA GLY A 77 8.00 3.45 7.81
C GLY A 77 8.19 4.50 8.92
N LYS A 78 7.99 4.08 10.16
CA LYS A 78 8.09 4.94 11.35
C LYS A 78 9.41 5.74 11.41
N GLU A 79 10.52 5.13 11.05
CA GLU A 79 11.83 5.77 11.03
C GLU A 79 11.85 7.05 10.18
N VAL A 80 11.14 7.08 9.05
CA VAL A 80 11.06 8.25 8.18
C VAL A 80 10.37 9.40 8.91
N TYR A 81 9.28 9.14 9.61
CA TYR A 81 8.58 10.16 10.40
C TYR A 81 9.43 10.66 11.56
N ASP A 82 10.14 9.78 12.28
CA ASP A 82 11.02 10.12 13.37
C ASP A 82 12.19 11.02 12.88
N ARG A 83 12.77 10.72 11.72
CA ARG A 83 13.83 11.53 11.10
C ARG A 83 13.32 12.89 10.65
N LEU A 84 12.15 12.96 10.01
CA LEU A 84 11.53 14.22 9.62
C LEU A 84 11.24 15.10 10.83
N ALA A 85 10.75 14.52 11.93
CA ALA A 85 10.55 15.24 13.19
C ALA A 85 11.87 15.76 13.78
N ALA A 86 12.93 14.93 13.78
CA ALA A 86 14.26 15.33 14.25
C ALA A 86 14.88 16.46 13.40
N MET A 87 14.57 16.50 12.10
CA MET A 87 14.99 17.58 11.20
C MET A 87 14.16 18.86 11.36
N GLY A 88 13.08 18.85 12.13
CA GLY A 88 12.11 19.95 12.20
C GLY A 88 11.39 20.20 10.87
N CYS A 89 11.33 19.19 10.01
CA CYS A 89 10.77 19.30 8.67
C CYS A 89 9.23 19.23 8.72
N PRO A 90 8.50 20.20 8.16
CA PRO A 90 7.05 20.14 8.04
C PRO A 90 6.61 18.95 7.21
N VAL A 91 5.63 18.20 7.69
CA VAL A 91 5.13 17.00 7.02
C VAL A 91 3.69 17.18 6.57
N ALA A 92 3.44 16.98 5.28
CA ALA A 92 2.11 16.85 4.70
C ALA A 92 1.84 15.37 4.40
N ASP A 93 1.11 14.71 5.29
CA ASP A 93 0.89 13.26 5.19
C ASP A 93 -0.30 12.92 4.29
N ALA A 94 0.01 12.44 3.08
CA ALA A 94 -0.97 11.96 2.12
C ALA A 94 -1.29 10.45 2.27
N THR A 95 -0.78 9.78 3.30
CA THR A 95 -1.04 8.36 3.56
C THR A 95 -2.53 8.07 3.54
N CYS A 96 -2.94 7.08 2.75
CA CYS A 96 -4.34 6.64 2.72
C CYS A 96 -4.79 6.19 4.11
N VAL A 97 -5.95 6.64 4.56
CA VAL A 97 -6.50 6.31 5.89
C VAL A 97 -6.60 4.79 6.14
N LYS A 98 -6.80 4.00 5.09
CA LYS A 98 -6.80 2.54 5.20
C LYS A 98 -5.41 1.99 5.48
N VAL A 99 -4.39 2.53 4.84
CA VAL A 99 -2.98 2.16 5.06
C VAL A 99 -2.53 2.62 6.45
N ALA A 100 -2.87 3.85 6.86
CA ALA A 100 -2.57 4.36 8.21
C ALA A 100 -3.13 3.43 9.29
N LYS A 101 -4.38 2.94 9.12
CA LYS A 101 -4.97 1.98 10.05
C LYS A 101 -4.20 0.65 10.11
N ILE A 102 -3.61 0.20 9.00
CA ILE A 102 -2.75 -0.99 9.00
C ILE A 102 -1.47 -0.71 9.81
N HIS A 103 -0.85 0.46 9.60
CA HIS A 103 0.32 0.88 10.37
C HIS A 103 0.05 0.85 11.88
N GLU A 104 -1.07 1.41 12.32
CA GLU A 104 -1.50 1.38 13.72
C GLU A 104 -1.68 -0.05 14.23
N SER A 105 -2.36 -0.91 13.46
CA SER A 105 -2.64 -2.29 13.83
C SER A 105 -1.36 -3.14 13.95
N VAL A 106 -0.41 -3.00 13.01
CA VAL A 106 0.84 -3.77 13.06
C VAL A 106 1.79 -3.23 14.14
N LYS A 107 1.77 -1.93 14.40
CA LYS A 107 2.50 -1.32 15.50
C LYS A 107 1.99 -1.86 16.84
N ASP A 108 0.67 -1.79 17.09
CA ASP A 108 0.06 -2.32 18.31
C ASP A 108 0.38 -3.83 18.50
N ALA A 109 0.26 -4.62 17.44
CA ALA A 109 0.62 -6.04 17.48
C ALA A 109 2.10 -6.24 17.85
N SER A 110 3.01 -5.46 17.26
CA SER A 110 4.44 -5.51 17.55
C SER A 110 4.74 -5.10 19.00
N ASP A 111 4.10 -4.04 19.48
CA ASP A 111 4.25 -3.56 20.87
C ASP A 111 3.76 -4.60 21.88
N ARG A 112 2.76 -5.42 21.52
CA ARG A 112 2.29 -6.57 22.30
C ARG A 112 3.16 -7.83 22.14
N GLY A 113 4.28 -7.74 21.45
CA GLY A 113 5.22 -8.83 21.24
C GLY A 113 4.74 -9.91 20.27
N ARG A 114 3.75 -9.64 19.43
CA ARG A 114 3.25 -10.58 18.41
C ARG A 114 4.16 -10.62 17.19
N GLN A 115 4.21 -11.76 16.51
CA GLN A 115 4.86 -11.86 15.22
C GLN A 115 3.94 -11.31 14.12
N VAL A 116 4.33 -10.21 13.50
CA VAL A 116 3.60 -9.67 12.35
C VAL A 116 4.00 -10.42 11.07
N ILE A 117 2.98 -10.89 10.34
CA ILE A 117 3.08 -11.48 9.00
C ILE A 117 2.35 -10.60 8.02
N ILE A 118 3.01 -10.24 6.93
CA ILE A 118 2.47 -9.39 5.87
C ILE A 118 2.38 -10.20 4.57
N ILE A 119 1.21 -10.31 4.00
CA ILE A 119 1.04 -10.91 2.65
C ILE A 119 1.09 -9.80 1.60
N GLY A 120 2.12 -9.85 0.76
CA GLY A 120 2.36 -8.85 -0.27
C GLY A 120 3.74 -8.96 -0.90
N ALA A 121 4.05 -8.10 -1.87
CA ALA A 121 5.33 -8.05 -2.53
C ALA A 121 6.36 -7.28 -1.67
N PRO A 122 7.48 -7.90 -1.25
CA PRO A 122 8.46 -7.27 -0.34
C PRO A 122 9.07 -5.97 -0.89
N GLU A 123 9.17 -5.85 -2.21
CA GLU A 123 9.67 -4.67 -2.92
C GLU A 123 8.65 -3.53 -3.00
N HIS A 124 7.36 -3.80 -2.76
CA HIS A 124 6.31 -2.80 -2.89
C HIS A 124 6.40 -1.72 -1.80
N PRO A 125 6.31 -0.42 -2.14
CA PRO A 125 6.41 0.67 -1.16
C PRO A 125 5.48 0.55 0.04
N GLU A 126 4.22 0.16 -0.18
CA GLU A 126 3.24 -0.04 0.89
C GLU A 126 3.66 -1.14 1.87
N VAL A 127 4.18 -2.26 1.36
CA VAL A 127 4.62 -3.39 2.19
C VAL A 127 5.83 -3.00 3.04
N ARG A 128 6.79 -2.27 2.45
CA ARG A 128 7.94 -1.71 3.18
C ARG A 128 7.50 -0.72 4.25
N ALA A 129 6.54 0.16 3.93
CA ALA A 129 5.99 1.10 4.88
C ALA A 129 5.33 0.36 6.06
N ILE A 130 4.45 -0.62 5.81
CA ILE A 130 3.82 -1.43 6.86
C ILE A 130 4.87 -2.13 7.72
N ALA A 131 5.87 -2.77 7.11
CA ALA A 131 6.95 -3.46 7.82
C ALA A 131 7.78 -2.51 8.71
N GLY A 132 7.92 -1.25 8.32
CA GLY A 132 8.62 -0.23 9.09
C GLY A 132 7.91 0.22 10.38
N TRP A 133 6.68 -0.24 10.63
CA TRP A 133 5.93 0.03 11.86
C TRP A 133 5.99 -1.12 12.88
N CYS A 134 6.68 -2.20 12.58
CA CYS A 134 6.78 -3.34 13.47
C CYS A 134 8.19 -3.96 13.41
N ILE A 135 8.58 -4.65 14.48
CA ILE A 135 9.90 -5.26 14.61
C ILE A 135 9.86 -6.69 14.05
N GLY A 136 10.76 -6.99 13.11
CA GLY A 136 10.95 -8.34 12.60
C GLY A 136 9.75 -8.91 11.83
N ALA A 137 9.06 -8.06 11.08
CA ALA A 137 7.98 -8.49 10.19
C ALA A 137 8.44 -9.61 9.24
N LYS A 138 7.58 -10.60 9.01
CA LYS A 138 7.77 -11.62 8.00
C LYS A 138 6.87 -11.33 6.81
N ILE A 139 7.42 -11.30 5.60
CA ILE A 139 6.71 -10.91 4.39
C ILE A 139 6.71 -12.09 3.42
N PHE A 140 5.53 -12.43 2.90
CA PHE A 140 5.35 -13.54 1.96
C PHE A 140 4.48 -13.10 0.79
N ARG A 141 4.84 -13.54 -0.41
CA ARG A 141 4.09 -13.22 -1.63
C ARG A 141 2.83 -14.07 -1.79
N ASN A 142 2.85 -15.28 -1.23
CA ASN A 142 1.80 -16.28 -1.45
C ASN A 142 1.79 -17.35 -0.34
N GLU A 143 0.82 -18.27 -0.44
CA GLU A 143 0.66 -19.38 0.49
C GLU A 143 1.86 -20.33 0.52
N ALA A 144 2.54 -20.56 -0.61
CA ALA A 144 3.66 -21.49 -0.67
C ALA A 144 4.84 -21.00 0.18
N GLU A 145 5.21 -19.72 0.04
CA GLU A 145 6.25 -19.10 0.87
C GLU A 145 5.86 -19.08 2.36
N LEU A 146 4.60 -18.75 2.65
CA LEU A 146 4.06 -18.74 4.01
C LEU A 146 4.08 -20.15 4.63
N THR A 147 3.79 -21.18 3.86
CA THR A 147 3.75 -22.57 4.34
C THR A 147 5.11 -23.02 4.86
N VAL A 148 6.18 -22.75 4.12
CA VAL A 148 7.55 -23.08 4.54
C VAL A 148 7.86 -22.43 5.91
N PHE A 149 7.54 -21.16 6.06
CA PHE A 149 7.73 -20.46 7.32
C PHE A 149 6.90 -21.06 8.47
N LEU A 150 5.63 -21.40 8.22
CA LEU A 150 4.76 -21.94 9.27
C LEU A 150 5.16 -23.37 9.69
N GLU A 151 5.75 -24.17 8.83
CA GLU A 151 6.30 -25.47 9.19
C GLU A 151 7.45 -25.34 10.19
N GLU A 152 8.39 -24.45 9.94
CA GLU A 152 9.45 -24.11 10.87
C GLU A 152 8.92 -23.46 12.17
N TRP A 153 7.90 -22.61 12.03
CA TRP A 153 7.27 -21.92 13.16
C TRP A 153 6.58 -22.86 14.14
N LYS A 154 5.98 -23.96 13.66
CA LYS A 154 5.33 -24.98 14.51
C LYS A 154 6.28 -25.71 15.43
N GLU A 155 7.51 -25.90 15.01
CA GLU A 155 8.52 -26.59 15.83
C GLU A 155 8.90 -25.76 17.05
N ASN A 156 8.78 -24.43 16.97
CA ASN A 156 9.08 -23.52 18.08
C ASN A 156 8.17 -22.26 18.02
N PRO A 157 6.88 -22.36 18.36
CA PRO A 157 5.95 -21.25 18.32
C PRO A 157 6.24 -20.26 19.45
N GLN A 158 7.10 -19.28 19.18
CA GLN A 158 7.57 -18.33 20.20
C GLN A 158 6.57 -17.22 20.52
N LYS A 159 5.70 -16.85 19.56
CA LYS A 159 4.84 -15.66 19.69
C LYS A 159 3.49 -15.88 19.01
N PRO A 160 2.40 -15.27 19.51
CA PRO A 160 1.16 -15.21 18.78
C PRO A 160 1.33 -14.40 17.49
N VAL A 161 0.59 -14.76 16.45
CA VAL A 161 0.73 -14.21 15.10
C VAL A 161 -0.31 -13.12 14.84
N THR A 162 0.08 -12.06 14.16
CA THR A 162 -0.84 -11.09 13.54
C THR A 162 -0.62 -11.09 12.04
N LEU A 163 -1.69 -11.30 11.27
CA LEU A 163 -1.67 -11.38 9.82
C LEU A 163 -2.38 -10.17 9.20
N VAL A 164 -1.69 -9.51 8.28
CA VAL A 164 -2.22 -8.43 7.43
C VAL A 164 -1.87 -8.67 5.97
N SER A 165 -2.52 -7.97 5.06
CA SER A 165 -2.26 -8.02 3.63
C SER A 165 -1.99 -6.63 3.07
N GLN A 166 -1.21 -6.55 2.00
CA GLN A 166 -1.13 -5.39 1.12
C GLN A 166 -2.54 -5.04 0.62
N THR A 167 -2.91 -3.74 0.64
CA THR A 167 -4.27 -3.29 0.30
C THR A 167 -4.70 -3.60 -1.14
N THR A 168 -3.73 -3.79 -2.03
CA THR A 168 -3.95 -4.13 -3.45
C THR A 168 -3.79 -5.62 -3.76
N SER A 169 -3.69 -6.48 -2.75
CA SER A 169 -3.67 -7.94 -2.92
C SER A 169 -4.97 -8.45 -3.52
N THR A 170 -4.97 -9.68 -4.01
CA THR A 170 -6.15 -10.34 -4.56
C THR A 170 -6.67 -11.40 -3.58
N ASP A 171 -7.98 -11.66 -3.61
CA ASP A 171 -8.59 -12.75 -2.83
C ASP A 171 -7.95 -14.11 -3.13
N ARG A 172 -7.48 -14.30 -4.35
CA ARG A 172 -6.76 -15.51 -4.79
C ARG A 172 -5.47 -15.75 -3.99
N ILE A 173 -4.78 -14.68 -3.59
CA ILE A 173 -3.54 -14.76 -2.78
C ILE A 173 -3.89 -14.73 -1.30
N TRP A 174 -4.78 -13.84 -0.90
CA TRP A 174 -5.11 -13.61 0.50
C TRP A 174 -5.85 -14.76 1.17
N THR A 175 -6.89 -15.28 0.52
CA THR A 175 -7.76 -16.30 1.13
C THR A 175 -7.00 -17.57 1.53
N PRO A 176 -6.15 -18.19 0.67
CA PRO A 176 -5.36 -19.34 1.08
C PRO A 176 -4.43 -19.05 2.26
N CYS A 177 -3.74 -17.91 2.24
CA CYS A 177 -2.84 -17.50 3.33
C CYS A 177 -3.60 -17.32 4.65
N ARG A 178 -4.75 -16.67 4.60
CA ARG A 178 -5.62 -16.45 5.77
C ARG A 178 -6.09 -17.75 6.38
N GLU A 179 -6.63 -18.67 5.57
CA GLU A 179 -7.12 -19.96 6.04
C GLU A 179 -5.99 -20.84 6.58
N LYS A 180 -4.80 -20.77 5.97
CA LYS A 180 -3.61 -21.46 6.46
C LYS A 180 -3.21 -20.98 7.86
N VAL A 181 -3.07 -19.66 8.07
CA VAL A 181 -2.73 -19.09 9.37
C VAL A 181 -3.81 -19.41 10.41
N LYS A 182 -5.10 -19.29 10.03
CA LYS A 182 -6.22 -19.61 10.92
C LYS A 182 -6.21 -21.07 11.40
N LYS A 183 -5.80 -22.00 10.52
CA LYS A 183 -5.72 -23.42 10.83
C LYS A 183 -4.51 -23.77 11.69
N GLU A 184 -3.38 -23.10 11.46
CA GLU A 184 -2.09 -23.52 12.02
C GLU A 184 -1.63 -22.70 13.22
N CYS A 185 -2.18 -21.49 13.41
CA CYS A 185 -1.82 -20.59 14.51
C CYS A 185 -2.99 -20.39 15.46
N THR A 186 -2.91 -20.96 16.67
CA THR A 186 -4.02 -21.00 17.64
C THR A 186 -4.49 -19.63 18.12
N ASN A 187 -3.60 -18.64 18.20
CA ASN A 187 -3.89 -17.28 18.71
C ASN A 187 -3.62 -16.22 17.64
N ALA A 188 -3.96 -16.52 16.39
CA ALA A 188 -3.78 -15.56 15.30
C ALA A 188 -4.83 -14.44 15.34
N GLU A 189 -4.37 -13.19 15.25
CA GLU A 189 -5.19 -12.05 14.89
C GLU A 189 -5.08 -11.82 13.39
N ILE A 190 -6.21 -11.80 12.69
CA ILE A 190 -6.23 -11.68 11.24
C ILE A 190 -7.05 -10.46 10.88
N PHE A 191 -6.40 -9.51 10.22
CA PHE A 191 -7.05 -8.29 9.73
C PHE A 191 -7.21 -8.39 8.20
N ASP A 192 -8.45 -8.34 7.73
CA ASP A 192 -8.74 -8.25 6.30
C ASP A 192 -8.48 -6.82 5.84
N THR A 193 -7.30 -6.60 5.29
CA THR A 193 -6.79 -5.28 4.93
C THR A 193 -6.88 -4.97 3.44
N ILE A 194 -7.41 -5.89 2.61
CA ILE A 194 -7.63 -5.63 1.18
C ILE A 194 -8.63 -4.48 1.02
N CYS A 195 -8.28 -3.52 0.17
CA CYS A 195 -9.11 -2.34 -0.03
C CYS A 195 -10.35 -2.66 -0.86
N ASN A 196 -11.55 -2.27 -0.41
CA ASN A 196 -12.79 -2.42 -1.17
C ASN A 196 -12.71 -1.83 -2.59
N ALA A 197 -11.95 -0.73 -2.78
CA ALA A 197 -11.72 -0.18 -4.11
C ALA A 197 -10.97 -1.16 -5.03
N THR A 198 -10.08 -1.99 -4.47
CA THR A 198 -9.39 -3.07 -5.20
C THR A 198 -10.39 -4.16 -5.59
N CYS A 199 -11.17 -4.66 -4.63
CA CYS A 199 -12.17 -5.70 -4.88
C CYS A 199 -13.20 -5.26 -5.94
N MET A 200 -13.76 -4.05 -5.78
CA MET A 200 -14.75 -3.50 -6.72
C MET A 200 -14.19 -3.41 -8.14
N ARG A 201 -12.95 -2.93 -8.33
CA ARG A 201 -12.33 -2.80 -9.63
C ARG A 201 -12.02 -4.14 -10.27
N GLN A 202 -11.51 -5.09 -9.49
CA GLN A 202 -11.24 -6.45 -9.97
C GLN A 202 -12.53 -7.14 -10.42
N SER A 203 -13.60 -7.07 -9.62
CA SER A 203 -14.91 -7.65 -9.97
C SER A 203 -15.52 -6.99 -11.21
N GLU A 204 -15.43 -5.67 -11.32
CA GLU A 204 -15.96 -4.97 -12.50
C GLU A 204 -15.13 -5.28 -13.75
N ALA A 205 -13.79 -5.34 -13.63
CA ALA A 205 -12.93 -5.71 -14.75
C ALA A 205 -13.26 -7.13 -15.27
N GLN A 206 -13.47 -8.08 -14.37
CA GLN A 206 -13.90 -9.44 -14.74
C GLN A 206 -15.25 -9.42 -15.45
N SER A 207 -16.23 -8.68 -14.92
CA SER A 207 -17.56 -8.56 -15.53
C SER A 207 -17.50 -7.93 -16.92
N LEU A 208 -16.69 -6.89 -17.10
CA LEU A 208 -16.50 -6.25 -18.41
C LEU A 208 -15.75 -7.16 -19.38
N ALA A 209 -14.74 -7.92 -18.91
CA ALA A 209 -14.03 -8.87 -19.75
C ALA A 209 -14.99 -9.94 -20.31
N CYS A 210 -15.93 -10.45 -19.50
CA CYS A 210 -16.94 -11.38 -19.97
C CYS A 210 -17.87 -10.79 -21.06
N LEU A 211 -18.20 -9.49 -20.95
CA LEU A 211 -19.02 -8.80 -21.96
C LEU A 211 -18.25 -8.54 -23.27
N LEU A 212 -16.92 -8.45 -23.20
CA LEU A 212 -16.04 -8.17 -24.34
C LEU A 212 -15.46 -9.44 -24.98
N TYR A 213 -15.86 -10.63 -24.53
CA TYR A 213 -15.38 -11.91 -25.05
C TYR A 213 -15.72 -12.17 -26.52
N THR A 214 -16.50 -11.31 -27.16
CA THR A 214 -16.79 -11.34 -28.62
C THR A 214 -15.74 -10.59 -29.45
N SER A 215 -14.66 -10.09 -28.86
CA SER A 215 -13.54 -9.56 -29.63
C SER A 215 -12.78 -10.72 -30.29
N PRO A 216 -12.57 -10.69 -31.64
CA PRO A 216 -11.82 -11.77 -32.29
C PRO A 216 -10.44 -11.88 -31.67
N SER A 217 -10.08 -13.08 -31.28
CA SER A 217 -8.74 -13.40 -30.79
C SER A 217 -7.73 -13.11 -31.92
N PRO A 218 -6.50 -12.68 -31.63
CA PRO A 218 -5.44 -12.62 -32.64
C PRO A 218 -5.16 -13.93 -33.35
N ARG A 219 -5.77 -15.05 -32.90
CA ARG A 219 -5.73 -16.36 -33.56
C ARG A 219 -6.84 -16.59 -34.59
N ASP A 220 -7.80 -15.67 -34.65
CA ASP A 220 -8.95 -15.75 -35.57
C ASP A 220 -8.75 -14.89 -36.85
N SER A 221 -7.54 -14.39 -37.07
CA SER A 221 -7.12 -13.64 -38.25
C SER A 221 -6.05 -14.38 -39.05
#